data_73fd9c2ee5e83612cd6435f4758d2803
#
_entry.id   73fd9c2ee5e83612cd6435f4758d2803
#
_cell.length_a   1.000
_cell.length_b   1.000
_cell.length_c   1.000
_cell.angle_alpha   90.00
_cell.angle_beta   90.00
_cell.angle_gamma   90.00
#
_symmetry.space_group_name_H-M   'P 1'
#
loop_
_entity.id
_entity.type
_entity.pdbx_description
1 polymer ?
#
loop_
_entity_poly.entity_id
_entity_poly.type
_entity_poly.pdbx_seq_one_letter_code
_entity_poly.pdbx_strand_id
1 'polypeptide(L)'
;MRKNKYLMHIIVALTITASIGITACKSSADETKMSTDESSASSVAEESKEAKSQKNTKELDYKNLTVEDLTKNLIGKKELTDEEFLELVSTYRYVPITEDLNLEDGSVTQQAFSLLDDKNIKYTPSQNVLKTLIESEYPQLRGIACELMDEFNGAKEENVDLVKEILKTEKEPYVLRRAISVVAYKAGEDPELAKFLLDMAKNENPGVRERAAYWLCIGSNKDIEGAQDLVFELMQDENKEVMRTACEKSGVFRDNTKITEYLKTILLDDSKYELHGICGKALIDMWLDPPNMDGHNETAYNATVEYIEKTSRNENIPEFTVLNYLSEVSDAGFEEWKAQNPYYNKDKIISAMIEIIKDPNANSLARASAIEVIHAHGKKEALESIKSVIDALTDKDATFIKDVFAKELAK
;
A
#
# COMPACT_ATOMS: atom_id res chain seq x y z
N MET A 1 -16.73 19.94 8.85
CA MET A 1 -17.80 18.94 8.81
C MET A 1 -17.73 18.12 7.52
N ARG A 2 -16.74 17.23 7.36
CA ARG A 2 -16.55 16.34 6.19
C ARG A 2 -16.08 14.92 6.57
N LYS A 3 -16.30 14.49 7.83
CA LYS A 3 -15.69 13.24 8.36
C LYS A 3 -16.59 11.99 8.39
N ASN A 4 -17.85 12.04 7.95
CA ASN A 4 -18.80 10.94 8.16
C ASN A 4 -19.32 10.26 6.88
N LYS A 5 -18.62 10.32 5.77
CA LYS A 5 -19.04 9.61 4.54
C LYS A 5 -18.33 8.26 4.30
N TYR A 6 -17.42 7.87 5.18
CA TYR A 6 -16.42 6.84 4.86
C TYR A 6 -16.67 5.45 5.44
N LEU A 7 -17.53 5.30 6.46
CA LEU A 7 -17.65 4.05 7.20
C LEU A 7 -18.11 2.84 6.37
N MET A 8 -19.14 3.04 5.58
CA MET A 8 -19.67 1.90 4.79
C MET A 8 -18.89 1.70 3.49
N HIS A 9 -18.25 2.75 2.98
CA HIS A 9 -17.34 2.65 1.84
C HIS A 9 -16.14 1.74 2.11
N ILE A 10 -15.76 1.50 3.35
CA ILE A 10 -14.51 0.85 3.68
C ILE A 10 -14.65 -0.65 3.80
N ILE A 11 -15.72 -1.15 4.39
CA ILE A 11 -16.00 -2.59 4.29
C ILE A 11 -16.19 -2.99 2.81
N VAL A 12 -16.60 -2.03 1.96
CA VAL A 12 -16.72 -2.18 0.50
C VAL A 12 -15.43 -1.82 -0.25
N ALA A 13 -14.67 -0.80 0.21
CA ALA A 13 -13.48 -0.29 -0.50
C ALA A 13 -12.21 -1.10 -0.22
N LEU A 14 -12.11 -1.80 0.91
CA LEU A 14 -10.99 -2.71 1.19
C LEU A 14 -10.94 -3.91 0.23
N THR A 15 -12.08 -4.22 -0.42
CA THR A 15 -12.13 -5.21 -1.48
C THR A 15 -11.82 -4.64 -2.88
N ILE A 16 -11.91 -3.32 -3.08
CA ILE A 16 -11.70 -2.67 -4.39
C ILE A 16 -10.24 -2.20 -4.58
N THR A 17 -9.52 -1.87 -3.53
CA THR A 17 -8.13 -1.37 -3.66
C THR A 17 -7.11 -2.46 -4.01
N ALA A 18 -7.44 -3.74 -3.82
CA ALA A 18 -6.62 -4.86 -4.33
C ALA A 18 -6.78 -5.12 -5.84
N SER A 19 -7.80 -4.50 -6.49
CA SER A 19 -8.17 -4.81 -7.89
C SER A 19 -7.62 -3.85 -8.94
N ILE A 20 -6.88 -2.79 -8.58
CA ILE A 20 -6.38 -1.77 -9.54
C ILE A 20 -4.93 -2.02 -9.96
N GLY A 21 -4.32 -3.15 -9.59
CA GLY A 21 -2.90 -3.44 -9.87
C GLY A 21 -2.60 -4.45 -10.98
N ILE A 22 -3.57 -5.21 -11.52
CA ILE A 22 -3.22 -6.27 -12.47
C ILE A 22 -4.24 -6.37 -13.60
N THR A 23 -4.02 -5.61 -14.66
CA THR A 23 -4.57 -5.94 -15.97
C THR A 23 -3.44 -5.87 -17.00
N ALA A 24 -2.65 -6.92 -17.10
CA ALA A 24 -1.93 -7.26 -18.33
C ALA A 24 -1.43 -8.72 -18.28
N CYS A 25 -1.76 -9.44 -19.36
CA CYS A 25 -1.19 -10.71 -19.81
C CYS A 25 -1.76 -12.00 -19.22
N LYS A 26 -2.88 -12.44 -19.81
CA LYS A 26 -3.14 -13.86 -20.03
C LYS A 26 -2.25 -14.37 -21.15
N SER A 27 -1.39 -15.33 -20.88
CA SER A 27 -0.91 -16.29 -21.88
C SER A 27 -1.17 -17.71 -21.37
N SER A 28 -1.81 -18.46 -22.25
CA SER A 28 -2.26 -19.85 -22.13
C SER A 28 -1.11 -20.85 -22.09
N ALA A 29 -1.33 -21.92 -21.35
CA ALA A 29 -1.02 -23.34 -21.60
C ALA A 29 -0.65 -24.01 -20.26
N ASP A 30 -1.01 -25.15 -19.87
CA ASP A 30 -1.40 -26.41 -20.44
C ASP A 30 -1.85 -27.32 -19.29
N GLU A 31 -2.85 -28.13 -19.53
CA GLU A 31 -3.33 -29.16 -18.61
C GLU A 31 -2.30 -30.28 -18.42
N THR A 32 -2.07 -30.73 -17.19
CA THR A 32 -1.67 -32.11 -16.93
C THR A 32 -2.37 -32.65 -15.69
N LYS A 33 -3.24 -33.63 -15.92
CA LYS A 33 -3.89 -34.48 -14.93
C LYS A 33 -2.89 -35.45 -14.32
N MET A 34 -2.98 -35.69 -12.99
CA MET A 34 -2.76 -37.02 -12.38
C MET A 34 -3.36 -37.04 -10.96
N SER A 35 -4.37 -37.78 -10.81
CA SER A 35 -4.86 -38.97 -10.13
C SER A 35 -4.42 -39.18 -8.67
N THR A 36 -5.43 -39.13 -7.83
CA THR A 36 -5.83 -39.97 -6.66
C THR A 36 -4.78 -40.82 -5.96
N ASP A 37 -4.72 -40.68 -4.62
CA ASP A 37 -4.89 -41.86 -3.76
C ASP A 37 -5.40 -41.49 -2.36
N GLU A 38 -6.43 -42.23 -1.93
CA GLU A 38 -7.03 -42.22 -0.60
C GLU A 38 -6.15 -42.98 0.41
N SER A 39 -6.04 -42.49 1.65
CA SER A 39 -5.93 -43.40 2.77
C SER A 39 -6.53 -42.82 4.04
N SER A 40 -7.49 -43.52 4.51
CA SER A 40 -8.21 -43.45 5.78
C SER A 40 -7.34 -43.74 7.00
N ALA A 41 -7.53 -43.01 8.09
CA ALA A 41 -7.35 -43.56 9.44
C ALA A 41 -8.28 -42.86 10.44
N SER A 42 -9.09 -43.68 11.06
CA SER A 42 -10.08 -43.41 12.09
C SER A 42 -9.47 -43.34 13.50
N SER A 43 -10.29 -42.75 14.39
CA SER A 43 -10.43 -42.99 15.85
C SER A 43 -9.79 -41.90 16.72
N VAL A 44 -10.37 -41.40 17.78
CA VAL A 44 -11.31 -41.87 18.83
C VAL A 44 -11.85 -40.65 19.54
N ALA A 45 -13.14 -40.61 19.83
CA ALA A 45 -13.82 -39.59 20.62
C ALA A 45 -13.53 -39.83 22.13
N GLU A 46 -13.31 -38.74 22.86
CA GLU A 46 -13.59 -38.67 24.30
C GLU A 46 -14.52 -37.52 24.60
N GLU A 47 -15.69 -37.87 25.13
CA GLU A 47 -16.72 -36.96 25.62
C GLU A 47 -16.29 -36.34 26.94
N SER A 48 -16.27 -35.01 27.01
CA SER A 48 -16.40 -34.30 28.28
C SER A 48 -17.71 -33.49 28.26
N LYS A 49 -18.65 -33.93 29.11
CA LYS A 49 -19.91 -33.23 29.37
C LYS A 49 -19.68 -32.03 30.27
N GLU A 50 -19.90 -30.83 29.76
CA GLU A 50 -20.22 -29.68 30.57
C GLU A 50 -21.48 -29.01 30.04
N ALA A 51 -22.37 -28.69 30.97
CA ALA A 51 -23.72 -28.22 30.73
C ALA A 51 -23.71 -26.82 30.11
N LYS A 52 -24.09 -26.71 28.85
CA LYS A 52 -24.38 -25.43 28.17
C LYS A 52 -25.87 -25.12 28.29
N SER A 53 -26.15 -23.97 28.85
CA SER A 53 -27.42 -23.27 28.71
C SER A 53 -27.70 -23.04 27.22
N GLN A 54 -28.62 -23.84 26.66
CA GLN A 54 -29.06 -23.67 25.27
C GLN A 54 -29.95 -22.43 25.16
N LYS A 55 -29.38 -21.31 24.69
CA LYS A 55 -30.13 -20.34 23.91
C LYS A 55 -30.33 -20.95 22.51
N ASN A 56 -31.56 -21.28 22.19
CA ASN A 56 -31.99 -21.79 20.90
C ASN A 56 -31.88 -20.65 19.85
N THR A 57 -30.70 -20.32 19.39
CA THR A 57 -30.50 -19.56 18.16
C THR A 57 -30.54 -20.55 17.02
N LYS A 58 -31.60 -20.53 16.20
CA LYS A 58 -31.60 -21.17 14.90
C LYS A 58 -30.34 -20.74 14.18
N GLU A 59 -29.43 -21.66 13.90
CA GLU A 59 -28.29 -21.41 13.04
C GLU A 59 -28.84 -20.95 11.70
N LEU A 60 -28.59 -19.70 11.35
CA LEU A 60 -29.01 -19.12 10.07
C LEU A 60 -28.38 -19.94 8.96
N ASP A 61 -29.17 -20.46 8.04
CA ASP A 61 -28.67 -21.14 6.86
C ASP A 61 -28.07 -20.10 5.90
N TYR A 62 -26.79 -19.74 6.17
CA TYR A 62 -26.06 -18.71 5.43
C TYR A 62 -26.05 -18.95 3.91
N LYS A 63 -26.10 -20.21 3.46
CA LYS A 63 -26.10 -20.56 2.04
C LYS A 63 -27.35 -20.08 1.30
N ASN A 64 -28.42 -19.84 2.02
CA ASN A 64 -29.70 -19.40 1.48
C ASN A 64 -30.06 -17.95 1.88
N LEU A 65 -29.19 -17.24 2.63
CA LEU A 65 -29.39 -15.84 2.97
C LEU A 65 -29.35 -14.95 1.73
N THR A 66 -30.26 -13.99 1.66
CA THR A 66 -30.28 -12.95 0.64
C THR A 66 -29.94 -11.59 1.24
N VAL A 67 -29.56 -10.63 0.39
CA VAL A 67 -29.36 -9.24 0.79
C VAL A 67 -30.63 -8.66 1.44
N GLU A 68 -31.80 -9.00 0.92
CA GLU A 68 -33.09 -8.57 1.47
C GLU A 68 -33.30 -9.10 2.89
N ASP A 69 -32.97 -10.37 3.15
CA ASP A 69 -33.08 -10.95 4.49
C ASP A 69 -32.25 -10.20 5.52
N LEU A 70 -31.03 -9.78 5.14
CA LEU A 70 -30.13 -9.03 6.00
C LEU A 70 -30.53 -7.56 6.18
N THR A 71 -31.22 -6.96 5.22
CA THR A 71 -31.41 -5.49 5.20
C THR A 71 -32.86 -5.04 5.38
N LYS A 72 -33.86 -5.92 5.25
CA LYS A 72 -35.30 -5.57 5.27
C LYS A 72 -35.74 -4.73 6.49
N ASN A 73 -35.13 -4.96 7.66
CA ASN A 73 -35.46 -4.23 8.89
C ASN A 73 -34.56 -2.98 9.11
N LEU A 74 -33.57 -2.79 8.26
CA LEU A 74 -32.57 -1.74 8.36
C LEU A 74 -32.81 -0.61 7.36
N ILE A 75 -33.42 -0.92 6.20
CA ILE A 75 -33.75 0.08 5.19
C ILE A 75 -34.77 1.09 5.73
N GLY A 76 -34.45 2.37 5.56
CA GLY A 76 -35.27 3.49 6.05
C GLY A 76 -34.81 4.05 7.39
N LYS A 77 -33.87 3.41 8.08
CA LYS A 77 -33.20 3.98 9.23
C LYS A 77 -32.21 5.06 8.79
N LYS A 78 -31.83 5.92 9.73
CA LYS A 78 -30.72 6.89 9.53
C LYS A 78 -29.40 6.35 10.04
N GLU A 79 -29.45 5.50 11.06
CA GLU A 79 -28.30 4.95 11.75
C GLU A 79 -28.66 3.57 12.33
N LEU A 80 -27.68 2.67 12.34
CA LEU A 80 -27.80 1.36 12.98
C LEU A 80 -27.49 1.47 14.47
N THR A 81 -28.18 0.65 15.26
CA THR A 81 -27.79 0.41 16.66
C THR A 81 -26.63 -0.58 16.72
N ASP A 82 -25.95 -0.66 17.85
CA ASP A 82 -24.90 -1.66 18.11
C ASP A 82 -25.37 -3.09 17.88
N GLU A 83 -26.60 -3.42 18.31
CA GLU A 83 -27.19 -4.75 18.15
C GLU A 83 -27.43 -5.08 16.66
N GLU A 84 -27.98 -4.15 15.90
CA GLU A 84 -28.22 -4.33 14.46
C GLU A 84 -26.93 -4.46 13.67
N PHE A 85 -25.94 -3.69 14.01
CA PHE A 85 -24.63 -3.80 13.40
C PHE A 85 -23.96 -5.13 13.73
N LEU A 86 -23.98 -5.57 15.01
CA LEU A 86 -23.42 -6.85 15.44
C LEU A 86 -24.14 -8.03 14.77
N GLU A 87 -25.48 -7.97 14.63
CA GLU A 87 -26.23 -9.01 13.94
C GLU A 87 -25.79 -9.12 12.48
N LEU A 88 -25.67 -7.99 11.77
CA LEU A 88 -25.26 -7.95 10.38
C LEU A 88 -23.80 -8.37 10.21
N VAL A 89 -22.86 -7.75 10.93
CA VAL A 89 -21.42 -8.01 10.78
C VAL A 89 -21.05 -9.44 11.19
N SER A 90 -21.78 -10.04 12.12
CA SER A 90 -21.56 -11.43 12.55
C SER A 90 -21.74 -12.44 11.42
N THR A 91 -22.45 -12.09 10.36
CA THR A 91 -22.60 -12.96 9.19
C THR A 91 -21.31 -13.12 8.39
N TYR A 92 -20.32 -12.24 8.56
CA TYR A 92 -18.98 -12.41 7.98
C TYR A 92 -18.25 -13.67 8.45
N ARG A 93 -18.61 -14.24 9.60
CA ARG A 93 -18.03 -15.51 10.09
C ARG A 93 -18.16 -16.66 9.07
N TYR A 94 -19.08 -16.56 8.13
CA TYR A 94 -19.30 -17.53 7.07
C TYR A 94 -18.57 -17.21 5.76
N VAL A 95 -17.95 -16.04 5.67
CA VAL A 95 -17.23 -15.61 4.47
C VAL A 95 -15.81 -16.18 4.51
N PRO A 96 -15.35 -16.88 3.46
CA PRO A 96 -13.99 -17.40 3.41
C PRO A 96 -12.95 -16.29 3.47
N ILE A 97 -11.82 -16.59 4.11
CA ILE A 97 -10.59 -15.80 4.02
C ILE A 97 -9.82 -16.33 2.81
N THR A 98 -9.44 -15.44 1.89
CA THR A 98 -8.68 -15.79 0.69
C THR A 98 -7.18 -15.97 0.99
N GLU A 99 -6.43 -16.52 0.04
CA GLU A 99 -4.98 -16.65 0.15
C GLU A 99 -4.27 -15.28 0.31
N ASP A 100 -4.85 -14.22 -0.26
CA ASP A 100 -4.36 -12.84 -0.14
C ASP A 100 -4.74 -12.17 1.19
N LEU A 101 -5.21 -12.95 2.16
CA LEU A 101 -5.65 -12.46 3.48
C LEU A 101 -6.75 -11.39 3.39
N ASN A 102 -7.71 -11.56 2.50
CA ASN A 102 -8.92 -10.75 2.41
C ASN A 102 -10.16 -11.62 2.65
N LEU A 103 -11.30 -11.02 2.95
CA LEU A 103 -12.58 -11.72 2.88
C LEU A 103 -12.99 -11.87 1.41
N GLU A 104 -13.59 -13.00 1.07
CA GLU A 104 -14.06 -13.27 -0.29
C GLU A 104 -15.03 -12.18 -0.75
N ASP A 105 -14.77 -11.62 -1.94
CA ASP A 105 -15.56 -10.57 -2.54
C ASP A 105 -16.96 -11.05 -2.99
N GLY A 106 -17.91 -10.11 -3.00
CA GLY A 106 -19.26 -10.37 -3.50
C GLY A 106 -20.11 -11.20 -2.54
N SER A 107 -19.68 -11.42 -1.30
CA SER A 107 -20.50 -12.09 -0.29
C SER A 107 -21.82 -11.34 -0.04
N VAL A 108 -22.86 -12.08 0.36
CA VAL A 108 -24.19 -11.49 0.68
C VAL A 108 -24.06 -10.41 1.76
N THR A 109 -23.18 -10.63 2.74
CA THR A 109 -22.91 -9.66 3.81
C THR A 109 -22.31 -8.36 3.25
N GLN A 110 -21.31 -8.47 2.37
CA GLN A 110 -20.70 -7.30 1.71
C GLN A 110 -21.72 -6.53 0.86
N GLN A 111 -22.54 -7.24 0.09
CA GLN A 111 -23.62 -6.61 -0.69
C GLN A 111 -24.65 -5.91 0.21
N ALA A 112 -24.98 -6.50 1.38
CA ALA A 112 -25.86 -5.87 2.34
C ALA A 112 -25.28 -4.57 2.88
N PHE A 113 -24.00 -4.53 3.26
CA PHE A 113 -23.32 -3.30 3.68
C PHE A 113 -23.28 -2.26 2.55
N SER A 114 -22.98 -2.66 1.32
CA SER A 114 -23.01 -1.76 0.15
C SER A 114 -24.39 -1.12 -0.05
N LEU A 115 -25.45 -1.91 0.08
CA LEU A 115 -26.82 -1.40 -0.04
C LEU A 115 -27.18 -0.40 1.07
N LEU A 116 -26.74 -0.65 2.31
CA LEU A 116 -26.97 0.28 3.41
C LEU A 116 -26.22 1.61 3.22
N ASP A 117 -25.00 1.55 2.68
CA ASP A 117 -24.22 2.74 2.31
C ASP A 117 -24.90 3.56 1.20
N ASP A 118 -25.34 2.92 0.13
CA ASP A 118 -26.11 3.54 -0.95
C ASP A 118 -27.38 4.24 -0.42
N LYS A 119 -27.96 3.73 0.66
CA LYS A 119 -29.10 4.33 1.35
C LYS A 119 -28.70 5.39 2.38
N ASN A 120 -27.40 5.71 2.55
CA ASN A 120 -26.86 6.60 3.55
C ASN A 120 -27.24 6.24 5.00
N ILE A 121 -27.36 4.95 5.30
CA ILE A 121 -27.57 4.44 6.64
C ILE A 121 -26.21 4.37 7.32
N LYS A 122 -26.04 5.06 8.45
CA LYS A 122 -24.75 5.21 9.12
C LYS A 122 -24.61 4.27 10.31
N TYR A 123 -23.37 4.04 10.67
CA TYR A 123 -23.02 3.40 11.92
C TYR A 123 -21.64 3.89 12.40
N THR A 124 -21.48 4.02 13.70
CA THR A 124 -20.18 4.30 14.32
C THR A 124 -19.98 3.28 15.45
N PRO A 125 -18.96 2.40 15.37
CA PRO A 125 -18.78 1.33 16.34
C PRO A 125 -18.50 1.88 17.74
N SER A 126 -19.25 1.38 18.73
CA SER A 126 -18.93 1.62 20.13
C SER A 126 -17.75 0.74 20.58
N GLN A 127 -17.11 1.11 21.70
CA GLN A 127 -16.06 0.28 22.29
C GLN A 127 -16.55 -1.12 22.68
N ASN A 128 -17.82 -1.26 23.08
CA ASN A 128 -18.41 -2.56 23.38
C ASN A 128 -18.51 -3.45 22.13
N VAL A 129 -18.86 -2.87 21.00
CA VAL A 129 -18.90 -3.61 19.71
C VAL A 129 -17.50 -4.05 19.30
N LEU A 130 -16.51 -3.14 19.34
CA LEU A 130 -15.12 -3.46 19.00
C LEU A 130 -14.60 -4.58 19.91
N LYS A 131 -14.86 -4.52 21.20
CA LYS A 131 -14.51 -5.57 22.16
C LYS A 131 -15.20 -6.90 21.84
N THR A 132 -16.49 -6.89 21.55
CA THR A 132 -17.24 -8.11 21.21
C THR A 132 -16.68 -8.78 19.96
N LEU A 133 -16.32 -7.98 18.94
CA LEU A 133 -15.76 -8.50 17.69
C LEU A 133 -14.33 -9.02 17.87
N ILE A 134 -13.48 -8.31 18.61
CA ILE A 134 -12.07 -8.69 18.83
C ILE A 134 -11.92 -9.95 19.70
N GLU A 135 -12.86 -10.21 20.59
CA GLU A 135 -12.92 -11.40 21.45
C GLU A 135 -13.62 -12.60 20.77
N SER A 136 -14.06 -12.46 19.52
CA SER A 136 -14.76 -13.51 18.79
C SER A 136 -13.87 -14.73 18.51
N GLU A 137 -14.46 -15.93 18.53
CA GLU A 137 -13.80 -17.17 18.07
C GLU A 137 -13.50 -17.17 16.56
N TYR A 138 -14.21 -16.34 15.76
CA TYR A 138 -14.09 -16.27 14.31
C TYR A 138 -13.03 -15.24 13.89
N PRO A 139 -11.97 -15.66 13.17
CA PRO A 139 -10.91 -14.75 12.73
C PRO A 139 -11.42 -13.62 11.83
N GLN A 140 -12.46 -13.88 11.03
CA GLN A 140 -13.10 -12.84 10.21
C GLN A 140 -13.56 -11.65 11.07
N LEU A 141 -14.21 -11.92 12.18
CA LEU A 141 -14.75 -10.87 13.06
C LEU A 141 -13.64 -10.16 13.83
N ARG A 142 -12.60 -10.89 14.27
CA ARG A 142 -11.44 -10.25 14.91
C ARG A 142 -10.68 -9.33 13.94
N GLY A 143 -10.50 -9.76 12.68
CA GLY A 143 -9.88 -8.93 11.66
C GLY A 143 -10.69 -7.69 11.33
N ILE A 144 -12.02 -7.81 11.21
CA ILE A 144 -12.93 -6.66 11.01
C ILE A 144 -12.85 -5.69 12.20
N ALA A 145 -12.74 -6.18 13.43
CA ALA A 145 -12.53 -5.31 14.58
C ALA A 145 -11.25 -4.46 14.43
N CYS A 146 -10.14 -5.08 14.03
CA CYS A 146 -8.90 -4.35 13.78
C CYS A 146 -9.05 -3.31 12.66
N GLU A 147 -9.74 -3.63 11.56
CA GLU A 147 -10.01 -2.67 10.48
C GLU A 147 -10.82 -1.47 10.97
N LEU A 148 -11.88 -1.71 11.73
CA LEU A 148 -12.70 -0.65 12.32
C LEU A 148 -11.91 0.21 13.31
N MET A 149 -10.97 -0.38 14.07
CA MET A 149 -10.09 0.34 14.99
C MET A 149 -9.08 1.22 14.24
N ASP A 150 -8.43 0.70 13.21
CA ASP A 150 -7.44 1.43 12.40
C ASP A 150 -8.06 2.66 11.77
N GLU A 151 -9.18 2.50 11.12
CA GLU A 151 -9.81 3.56 10.36
C GLU A 151 -10.40 4.68 11.20
N PHE A 152 -11.15 4.32 12.23
CA PHE A 152 -11.90 5.32 12.98
C PHE A 152 -11.09 6.06 14.01
N ASN A 153 -10.06 5.42 14.52
CA ASN A 153 -9.34 5.97 15.67
C ASN A 153 -7.91 5.42 15.82
N GLY A 154 -7.24 5.10 14.75
CA GLY A 154 -5.95 4.45 14.66
C GLY A 154 -5.08 4.42 15.91
N ALA A 155 -4.67 5.55 16.43
CA ALA A 155 -3.79 5.61 17.60
C ALA A 155 -4.52 5.76 18.95
N LYS A 156 -5.83 5.48 19.06
CA LYS A 156 -6.48 5.50 20.39
C LYS A 156 -5.91 4.41 21.29
N GLU A 157 -5.50 4.80 22.46
CA GLU A 157 -4.89 3.92 23.46
C GLU A 157 -5.80 2.73 23.79
N GLU A 158 -7.10 2.96 23.97
CA GLU A 158 -8.09 1.91 24.21
C GLU A 158 -8.13 0.83 23.13
N ASN A 159 -7.96 1.20 21.85
CA ASN A 159 -7.93 0.25 20.73
C ASN A 159 -6.61 -0.52 20.71
N VAL A 160 -5.50 0.17 20.93
CA VAL A 160 -4.18 -0.44 21.02
C VAL A 160 -4.15 -1.47 22.15
N ASP A 161 -4.72 -1.16 23.32
CA ASP A 161 -4.79 -2.08 24.46
C ASP A 161 -5.61 -3.34 24.14
N LEU A 162 -6.76 -3.19 23.48
CA LEU A 162 -7.57 -4.34 23.05
C LEU A 162 -6.80 -5.25 22.10
N VAL A 163 -6.08 -4.67 21.14
CA VAL A 163 -5.29 -5.44 20.19
C VAL A 163 -4.08 -6.09 20.87
N LYS A 164 -3.37 -5.39 21.78
CA LYS A 164 -2.26 -5.97 22.58
C LYS A 164 -2.69 -7.25 23.30
N GLU A 165 -3.90 -7.29 23.85
CA GLU A 165 -4.38 -8.49 24.56
C GLU A 165 -4.52 -9.69 23.62
N ILE A 166 -5.09 -9.53 22.44
CA ILE A 166 -5.23 -10.66 21.51
C ILE A 166 -3.90 -11.10 20.90
N LEU A 167 -2.94 -10.18 20.70
CA LEU A 167 -1.64 -10.48 20.13
C LEU A 167 -0.82 -11.48 20.98
N LYS A 168 -1.15 -11.67 22.25
CA LYS A 168 -0.51 -12.67 23.12
C LYS A 168 -0.78 -14.11 22.65
N THR A 169 -1.89 -14.33 21.95
CA THR A 169 -2.33 -15.68 21.55
C THR A 169 -2.71 -15.80 20.07
N GLU A 170 -2.85 -14.69 19.36
CA GLU A 170 -3.28 -14.66 17.96
C GLU A 170 -2.22 -15.30 17.04
N LYS A 171 -2.68 -16.14 16.10
CA LYS A 171 -1.82 -16.80 15.12
C LYS A 171 -2.38 -16.70 13.71
N GLU A 172 -3.63 -16.26 13.56
CA GLU A 172 -4.28 -16.20 12.26
C GLU A 172 -3.69 -15.06 11.42
N PRO A 173 -3.06 -15.34 10.25
CA PRO A 173 -2.39 -14.32 9.44
C PRO A 173 -3.32 -13.18 9.00
N TYR A 174 -4.57 -13.49 8.71
CA TYR A 174 -5.59 -12.49 8.37
C TYR A 174 -5.77 -11.45 9.48
N VAL A 175 -5.80 -11.89 10.73
CA VAL A 175 -5.94 -11.03 11.91
C VAL A 175 -4.64 -10.28 12.19
N LEU A 176 -3.50 -10.99 12.18
CA LEU A 176 -2.19 -10.40 12.43
C LEU A 176 -1.88 -9.25 11.46
N ARG A 177 -2.14 -9.44 10.16
CA ARG A 177 -1.92 -8.40 9.15
C ARG A 177 -2.69 -7.11 9.46
N ARG A 178 -3.92 -7.22 10.00
CA ARG A 178 -4.76 -6.07 10.37
C ARG A 178 -4.37 -5.47 11.70
N ALA A 179 -4.06 -6.32 12.67
CA ALA A 179 -3.62 -5.88 13.99
C ALA A 179 -2.34 -5.03 13.93
N ILE A 180 -1.41 -5.35 13.02
CA ILE A 180 -0.21 -4.54 12.76
C ILE A 180 -0.60 -3.08 12.50
N SER A 181 -1.58 -2.82 11.66
CA SER A 181 -2.00 -1.44 11.32
C SER A 181 -2.47 -0.67 12.55
N VAL A 182 -3.18 -1.32 13.47
CA VAL A 182 -3.66 -0.66 14.70
C VAL A 182 -2.52 -0.30 15.65
N VAL A 183 -1.60 -1.25 15.89
CA VAL A 183 -0.55 -1.07 16.92
C VAL A 183 0.68 -0.32 16.41
N ALA A 184 0.91 -0.32 15.11
CA ALA A 184 2.10 0.30 14.52
C ALA A 184 2.19 1.81 14.74
N TYR A 185 1.07 2.50 14.94
CA TYR A 185 1.08 3.93 15.31
C TYR A 185 1.79 4.22 16.64
N LYS A 186 1.96 3.22 17.50
CA LYS A 186 2.59 3.32 18.81
C LYS A 186 3.88 2.53 18.93
N ALA A 187 4.25 1.75 17.92
CA ALA A 187 5.38 0.84 18.02
C ALA A 187 6.73 1.55 18.24
N GLY A 188 6.93 2.74 17.66
CA GLY A 188 8.12 3.54 17.90
C GLY A 188 8.26 4.10 19.32
N GLU A 189 7.17 4.08 20.12
CA GLU A 189 7.11 4.61 21.47
C GLU A 189 6.96 3.50 22.55
N ASP A 190 6.52 2.30 22.15
CA ASP A 190 6.22 1.17 23.03
C ASP A 190 7.14 -0.02 22.69
N PRO A 191 8.09 -0.41 23.57
CA PRO A 191 9.02 -1.49 23.31
C PRO A 191 8.38 -2.87 23.07
N GLU A 192 7.21 -3.14 23.66
CA GLU A 192 6.48 -4.39 23.43
C GLU A 192 5.91 -4.44 22.01
N LEU A 193 5.34 -3.34 21.54
CA LEU A 193 4.83 -3.20 20.18
C LEU A 193 5.95 -3.12 19.14
N ALA A 194 7.07 -2.48 19.48
CA ALA A 194 8.27 -2.49 18.65
C ALA A 194 8.76 -3.91 18.40
N LYS A 195 8.89 -4.71 19.48
CA LYS A 195 9.26 -6.11 19.38
C LYS A 195 8.25 -6.91 18.55
N PHE A 196 6.95 -6.71 18.79
CA PHE A 196 5.91 -7.37 18.00
C PHE A 196 6.06 -7.06 16.50
N LEU A 197 6.24 -5.78 16.13
CA LEU A 197 6.39 -5.37 14.74
C LEU A 197 7.63 -6.02 14.07
N LEU A 198 8.76 -6.08 14.78
CA LEU A 198 9.96 -6.77 14.32
C LEU A 198 9.74 -8.29 14.18
N ASP A 199 9.00 -8.92 15.08
CA ASP A 199 8.67 -10.34 15.00
C ASP A 199 7.75 -10.63 13.80
N MET A 200 6.78 -9.74 13.51
CA MET A 200 5.88 -9.87 12.36
C MET A 200 6.60 -9.72 11.02
N ALA A 201 7.66 -8.96 10.96
CA ALA A 201 8.53 -8.88 9.78
C ALA A 201 9.28 -10.19 9.46
N LYS A 202 9.29 -11.15 10.39
CA LYS A 202 9.85 -12.51 10.24
C LYS A 202 8.77 -13.59 10.16
N ASN A 203 7.50 -13.22 10.05
CA ASN A 203 6.39 -14.16 10.02
C ASN A 203 6.46 -15.08 8.80
N GLU A 204 6.02 -16.33 8.95
CA GLU A 204 5.98 -17.30 7.85
C GLU A 204 5.09 -16.85 6.69
N ASN A 205 3.99 -16.15 7.00
CA ASN A 205 3.07 -15.65 5.98
C ASN A 205 3.58 -14.35 5.33
N PRO A 206 3.74 -14.31 3.99
CA PRO A 206 4.27 -13.14 3.30
C PRO A 206 3.38 -11.89 3.41
N GLY A 207 2.06 -12.04 3.48
CA GLY A 207 1.16 -10.88 3.64
C GLY A 207 1.30 -10.20 5.02
N VAL A 208 1.70 -10.95 6.05
CA VAL A 208 2.05 -10.39 7.36
C VAL A 208 3.40 -9.69 7.29
N ARG A 209 4.42 -10.31 6.65
CA ARG A 209 5.73 -9.68 6.45
C ARG A 209 5.64 -8.39 5.62
N GLU A 210 4.82 -8.40 4.56
CA GLU A 210 4.57 -7.21 3.72
C GLU A 210 4.04 -6.04 4.54
N ARG A 211 3.03 -6.29 5.37
CA ARG A 211 2.44 -5.25 6.21
C ARG A 211 3.43 -4.74 7.26
N ALA A 212 4.24 -5.62 7.84
CA ALA A 212 5.30 -5.23 8.77
C ALA A 212 6.40 -4.40 8.08
N ALA A 213 6.84 -4.79 6.86
CA ALA A 213 7.79 -4.02 6.05
C ALA A 213 7.31 -2.59 5.80
N TYR A 214 6.03 -2.43 5.44
CA TYR A 214 5.42 -1.12 5.28
C TYR A 214 5.52 -0.28 6.55
N TRP A 215 5.07 -0.81 7.68
CA TRP A 215 4.99 -0.05 8.93
C TRP A 215 6.35 0.21 9.58
N LEU A 216 7.37 -0.64 9.39
CA LEU A 216 8.73 -0.39 9.85
C LEU A 216 9.36 0.88 9.22
N CYS A 217 8.83 1.31 8.07
CA CYS A 217 9.29 2.52 7.38
C CYS A 217 8.47 3.78 7.70
N ILE A 218 7.44 3.70 8.56
CA ILE A 218 6.51 4.82 8.79
C ILE A 218 6.76 5.49 10.15
N GLY A 219 6.83 6.82 10.15
CA GLY A 219 6.92 7.63 11.37
C GLY A 219 8.16 7.29 12.20
N SER A 220 7.98 7.16 13.52
CA SER A 220 9.03 6.81 14.48
C SER A 220 9.45 5.34 14.43
N ASN A 221 8.72 4.48 13.73
CA ASN A 221 9.07 3.05 13.65
C ASN A 221 10.39 2.81 12.91
N LYS A 222 10.78 3.71 11.99
CA LYS A 222 12.09 3.67 11.32
C LYS A 222 13.27 3.76 12.28
N ASP A 223 13.04 4.30 13.47
CA ASP A 223 14.05 4.51 14.50
C ASP A 223 14.11 3.35 15.52
N ILE A 224 13.23 2.34 15.40
CA ILE A 224 13.28 1.11 16.19
C ILE A 224 14.61 0.40 15.93
N GLU A 225 15.30 0.02 17.01
CA GLU A 225 16.57 -0.72 16.90
C GLU A 225 16.38 -2.02 16.11
N GLY A 226 17.18 -2.22 15.07
CA GLY A 226 17.07 -3.36 14.16
C GLY A 226 16.09 -3.20 12.99
N ALA A 227 15.25 -2.15 12.95
CA ALA A 227 14.29 -1.96 11.86
C ALA A 227 14.99 -1.84 10.50
N GLN A 228 16.07 -1.07 10.40
CA GLN A 228 16.80 -0.87 9.14
C GLN A 228 17.42 -2.15 8.59
N ASP A 229 18.03 -2.95 9.46
CA ASP A 229 18.64 -4.22 9.06
C ASP A 229 17.55 -5.20 8.60
N LEU A 230 16.42 -5.24 9.29
CA LEU A 230 15.31 -6.11 8.94
C LEU A 230 14.61 -5.70 7.64
N VAL A 231 14.42 -4.38 7.41
CA VAL A 231 13.91 -3.89 6.12
C VAL A 231 14.88 -4.26 4.99
N PHE A 232 16.19 -4.16 5.22
CA PHE A 232 17.19 -4.61 4.23
C PHE A 232 17.10 -6.12 3.93
N GLU A 233 16.80 -6.96 4.93
CA GLU A 233 16.51 -8.39 4.71
C GLU A 233 15.24 -8.57 3.87
N LEU A 234 14.17 -7.84 4.19
CA LEU A 234 12.89 -7.90 3.46
C LEU A 234 12.97 -7.37 2.01
N MET A 235 13.89 -6.45 1.72
CA MET A 235 14.20 -6.04 0.34
C MET A 235 14.74 -7.19 -0.52
N GLN A 236 15.15 -8.29 0.09
CA GLN A 236 15.67 -9.50 -0.54
C GLN A 236 14.76 -10.72 -0.31
N ASP A 237 13.52 -10.49 0.14
CA ASP A 237 12.54 -11.55 0.39
C ASP A 237 12.21 -12.32 -0.90
N GLU A 238 12.01 -13.63 -0.78
CA GLU A 238 11.60 -14.49 -1.88
C GLU A 238 10.21 -14.13 -2.44
N ASN A 239 9.35 -13.58 -1.60
CA ASN A 239 8.04 -13.10 -2.02
C ASN A 239 8.16 -11.70 -2.63
N LYS A 240 7.71 -11.58 -3.88
CA LYS A 240 7.84 -10.34 -4.67
C LYS A 240 7.13 -9.14 -4.05
N GLU A 241 5.99 -9.32 -3.43
CA GLU A 241 5.24 -8.19 -2.84
C GLU A 241 5.90 -7.69 -1.56
N VAL A 242 6.47 -8.59 -0.75
CA VAL A 242 7.28 -8.20 0.42
C VAL A 242 8.50 -7.41 -0.04
N MET A 243 9.26 -7.94 -1.00
CA MET A 243 10.43 -7.28 -1.58
C MET A 243 10.07 -5.91 -2.16
N ARG A 244 8.98 -5.79 -2.94
CA ARG A 244 8.52 -4.53 -3.54
C ARG A 244 8.18 -3.49 -2.49
N THR A 245 7.38 -3.85 -1.48
CA THR A 245 6.99 -2.95 -0.40
C THR A 245 8.21 -2.48 0.39
N ALA A 246 9.13 -3.39 0.75
CA ALA A 246 10.35 -3.04 1.44
C ALA A 246 11.24 -2.09 0.62
N CYS A 247 11.45 -2.35 -0.69
CA CYS A 247 12.19 -1.45 -1.57
C CYS A 247 11.51 -0.08 -1.69
N GLU A 248 10.20 -0.05 -1.92
CA GLU A 248 9.45 1.20 -2.09
C GLU A 248 9.53 2.11 -0.86
N LYS A 249 9.39 1.53 0.33
CA LYS A 249 9.31 2.30 1.57
C LYS A 249 10.68 2.59 2.22
N SER A 250 11.75 1.95 1.76
CA SER A 250 13.08 2.08 2.35
C SER A 250 13.74 3.45 2.16
N GLY A 251 13.17 4.32 1.31
CA GLY A 251 13.67 5.70 1.08
C GLY A 251 13.78 6.57 2.34
N VAL A 252 13.11 6.20 3.43
CA VAL A 252 13.20 6.90 4.72
C VAL A 252 14.51 6.68 5.46
N PHE A 253 15.29 5.64 5.10
CA PHE A 253 16.58 5.30 5.72
C PHE A 253 17.75 5.99 4.98
N ARG A 254 17.71 7.31 4.92
CA ARG A 254 18.56 8.15 4.07
C ARG A 254 20.06 7.98 4.29
N ASP A 255 20.47 7.67 5.52
CA ASP A 255 21.87 7.48 5.89
C ASP A 255 22.36 6.04 5.81
N ASN A 256 21.47 5.09 5.42
CA ASN A 256 21.83 3.68 5.34
C ASN A 256 22.52 3.34 4.02
N THR A 257 23.85 3.25 4.03
CA THR A 257 24.64 2.96 2.83
C THR A 257 24.30 1.61 2.20
N LYS A 258 23.97 0.57 2.99
CA LYS A 258 23.63 -0.76 2.46
C LYS A 258 22.35 -0.70 1.63
N ILE A 259 21.32 -0.04 2.15
CA ILE A 259 20.03 0.14 1.47
C ILE A 259 20.24 0.98 0.20
N THR A 260 20.94 2.10 0.29
CA THR A 260 21.21 2.97 -0.86
C THR A 260 21.93 2.22 -2.00
N GLU A 261 23.02 1.50 -1.69
CA GLU A 261 23.76 0.74 -2.71
C GLU A 261 22.95 -0.41 -3.29
N TYR A 262 22.10 -1.05 -2.50
CA TYR A 262 21.21 -2.11 -3.01
C TYR A 262 20.16 -1.56 -3.98
N LEU A 263 19.48 -0.47 -3.61
CA LEU A 263 18.51 0.21 -4.50
C LEU A 263 19.17 0.67 -5.79
N LYS A 264 20.38 1.26 -5.70
CA LYS A 264 21.17 1.66 -6.86
C LYS A 264 21.49 0.47 -7.78
N THR A 265 21.92 -0.66 -7.19
CA THR A 265 22.21 -1.88 -7.96
C THR A 265 20.98 -2.34 -8.76
N ILE A 266 19.78 -2.31 -8.15
CA ILE A 266 18.55 -2.66 -8.84
C ILE A 266 18.20 -1.64 -9.91
N LEU A 267 18.28 -0.34 -9.61
CA LEU A 267 17.90 0.73 -10.52
C LEU A 267 18.75 0.74 -11.80
N LEU A 268 20.03 0.32 -11.71
CA LEU A 268 20.96 0.30 -12.85
C LEU A 268 21.09 -1.06 -13.54
N ASP A 269 20.31 -2.06 -13.12
CA ASP A 269 20.29 -3.41 -13.72
C ASP A 269 19.05 -3.56 -14.61
N ASP A 270 19.25 -3.45 -15.93
CA ASP A 270 18.19 -3.55 -16.94
C ASP A 270 17.37 -4.87 -16.85
N SER A 271 17.93 -5.92 -16.27
CA SER A 271 17.21 -7.18 -16.04
C SER A 271 16.11 -7.07 -14.96
N LYS A 272 16.14 -6.01 -14.15
CA LYS A 272 15.20 -5.74 -13.03
C LYS A 272 14.29 -4.53 -13.30
N TYR A 273 14.07 -4.22 -14.57
CA TYR A 273 13.32 -3.02 -14.97
C TYR A 273 11.96 -2.86 -14.27
N GLU A 274 11.30 -3.96 -13.92
CA GLU A 274 10.02 -3.96 -13.20
C GLU A 274 10.08 -3.32 -11.80
N LEU A 275 11.29 -3.21 -11.23
CA LEU A 275 11.55 -2.58 -9.93
C LEU A 275 12.10 -1.16 -10.06
N HIS A 276 12.49 -0.71 -11.26
CA HIS A 276 13.12 0.60 -11.44
C HIS A 276 12.26 1.76 -10.92
N GLY A 277 10.94 1.72 -11.18
CA GLY A 277 10.02 2.77 -10.72
C GLY A 277 10.01 2.94 -9.21
N ILE A 278 9.93 1.82 -8.46
CA ILE A 278 9.90 1.85 -6.99
C ILE A 278 11.27 2.16 -6.38
N CYS A 279 12.34 1.56 -6.92
CA CYS A 279 13.70 1.84 -6.43
C CYS A 279 14.14 3.27 -6.77
N GLY A 280 13.78 3.77 -7.95
CA GLY A 280 14.03 5.16 -8.33
C GLY A 280 13.30 6.15 -7.43
N LYS A 281 12.03 5.86 -7.10
CA LYS A 281 11.29 6.66 -6.14
C LYS A 281 11.94 6.66 -4.75
N ALA A 282 12.28 5.48 -4.22
CA ALA A 282 12.96 5.38 -2.92
C ALA A 282 14.30 6.13 -2.89
N LEU A 283 15.09 6.07 -3.96
CA LEU A 283 16.33 6.86 -4.06
C LEU A 283 16.04 8.36 -4.12
N ILE A 284 14.98 8.80 -4.83
CA ILE A 284 14.59 10.22 -4.85
C ILE A 284 14.16 10.68 -3.44
N ASP A 285 13.43 9.86 -2.68
CA ASP A 285 13.10 10.14 -1.28
C ASP A 285 14.38 10.34 -0.43
N MET A 286 15.42 9.53 -0.68
CA MET A 286 16.68 9.64 0.08
C MET A 286 17.43 10.94 -0.18
N TRP A 287 17.49 11.43 -1.43
CA TRP A 287 18.29 12.61 -1.75
C TRP A 287 17.51 13.92 -1.87
N LEU A 288 16.22 13.87 -2.17
CA LEU A 288 15.36 15.05 -2.41
C LEU A 288 14.17 15.08 -1.46
N ASP A 289 13.42 13.98 -1.33
CA ASP A 289 12.11 13.90 -0.67
C ASP A 289 11.18 15.03 -1.16
N PRO A 290 10.66 14.95 -2.39
CA PRO A 290 9.99 16.07 -3.06
C PRO A 290 8.92 16.80 -2.24
N PRO A 291 8.08 16.11 -1.43
CA PRO A 291 7.06 16.78 -0.61
C PRO A 291 7.64 17.57 0.57
N ASN A 292 8.74 17.10 1.19
CA ASN A 292 9.27 17.64 2.43
C ASN A 292 10.58 18.41 2.25
N MET A 293 11.29 18.17 1.14
CA MET A 293 12.58 18.80 0.82
C MET A 293 13.63 18.61 1.93
N ASP A 294 13.74 17.39 2.48
CA ASP A 294 14.66 17.07 3.56
C ASP A 294 15.61 15.88 3.26
N GLY A 295 15.60 15.39 2.01
CA GLY A 295 16.55 14.41 1.50
C GLY A 295 17.98 14.99 1.43
N HIS A 296 19.02 14.12 1.61
CA HIS A 296 20.42 14.59 1.68
C HIS A 296 21.46 13.54 1.25
N ASN A 297 21.04 12.45 0.59
CA ASN A 297 21.92 11.35 0.20
C ASN A 297 22.55 11.58 -1.19
N GLU A 298 23.83 11.95 -1.23
CA GLU A 298 24.57 12.19 -2.47
C GLU A 298 24.70 10.93 -3.36
N THR A 299 24.87 9.75 -2.76
CA THR A 299 24.94 8.48 -3.53
C THR A 299 23.64 8.20 -4.27
N ALA A 300 22.51 8.43 -3.60
CA ALA A 300 21.19 8.27 -4.20
C ALA A 300 20.93 9.28 -5.32
N TYR A 301 21.35 10.54 -5.15
CA TYR A 301 21.34 11.54 -6.21
C TYR A 301 22.15 11.10 -7.44
N ASN A 302 23.39 10.67 -7.23
CA ASN A 302 24.24 10.23 -8.34
C ASN A 302 23.68 9.02 -9.06
N ALA A 303 23.08 8.07 -8.33
CA ALA A 303 22.40 6.89 -8.94
C ALA A 303 21.17 7.31 -9.77
N THR A 304 20.37 8.24 -9.29
CA THR A 304 19.21 8.78 -10.02
C THR A 304 19.66 9.49 -11.29
N VAL A 305 20.69 10.34 -11.22
CA VAL A 305 21.24 11.03 -12.38
C VAL A 305 21.82 10.03 -13.40
N GLU A 306 22.58 9.04 -12.95
CA GLU A 306 23.11 7.98 -13.81
C GLU A 306 22.00 7.22 -14.54
N TYR A 307 20.92 6.90 -13.83
CA TYR A 307 19.76 6.24 -14.42
C TYR A 307 19.11 7.08 -15.53
N ILE A 308 18.79 8.34 -15.26
CA ILE A 308 18.13 9.22 -16.25
C ILE A 308 19.05 9.58 -17.45
N GLU A 309 20.37 9.51 -17.28
CA GLU A 309 21.34 9.74 -18.38
C GLU A 309 21.54 8.51 -19.27
N LYS A 310 21.49 7.30 -18.72
CA LYS A 310 21.93 6.07 -19.39
C LYS A 310 20.83 5.11 -19.79
N THR A 311 19.62 5.26 -19.23
CA THR A 311 18.56 4.28 -19.48
C THR A 311 18.27 4.16 -20.98
N SER A 312 18.25 2.94 -21.49
CA SER A 312 17.84 2.66 -22.85
C SER A 312 16.37 3.04 -22.98
N ARG A 313 16.10 4.12 -23.68
CA ARG A 313 14.80 4.76 -23.80
C ARG A 313 13.91 3.96 -24.69
N ASN A 314 13.35 2.90 -24.14
CA ASN A 314 12.31 2.12 -24.80
C ASN A 314 10.96 2.47 -24.15
N GLU A 315 9.88 1.85 -24.60
CA GLU A 315 8.51 2.14 -24.14
C GLU A 315 8.24 1.70 -22.69
N ASN A 316 9.22 1.75 -21.78
CA ASN A 316 9.10 1.26 -20.41
C ASN A 316 8.39 2.27 -19.48
N ILE A 317 7.41 1.76 -18.73
CA ILE A 317 6.64 2.49 -17.73
C ILE A 317 7.50 2.99 -16.52
N PRO A 318 8.55 2.27 -16.07
CA PRO A 318 9.36 2.71 -14.93
C PRO A 318 10.00 4.09 -15.10
N GLU A 319 10.46 4.46 -16.29
CA GLU A 319 11.02 5.79 -16.55
C GLU A 319 10.00 6.89 -16.27
N PHE A 320 8.78 6.73 -16.75
CA PHE A 320 7.69 7.66 -16.46
C PHE A 320 7.48 7.82 -14.95
N THR A 321 7.45 6.72 -14.18
CA THR A 321 7.25 6.77 -12.73
C THR A 321 8.35 7.55 -12.03
N VAL A 322 9.61 7.33 -12.39
CA VAL A 322 10.76 8.04 -11.81
C VAL A 322 10.70 9.54 -12.14
N LEU A 323 10.46 9.89 -13.39
CA LEU A 323 10.41 11.29 -13.84
C LEU A 323 9.21 12.04 -13.27
N ASN A 324 8.04 11.39 -13.21
CA ASN A 324 6.87 11.99 -12.61
C ASN A 324 7.13 12.34 -11.14
N TYR A 325 7.72 11.42 -10.37
CA TYR A 325 8.04 11.69 -8.98
C TYR A 325 9.12 12.76 -8.82
N LEU A 326 10.11 12.78 -9.71
CA LEU A 326 11.15 13.83 -9.74
C LEU A 326 10.57 15.22 -10.05
N SER A 327 9.40 15.32 -10.69
CA SER A 327 8.72 16.59 -10.97
C SER A 327 7.89 17.14 -9.80
N GLU A 328 7.65 16.35 -8.74
CA GLU A 328 6.80 16.72 -7.60
C GLU A 328 7.52 17.63 -6.57
N VAL A 329 8.52 18.38 -7.01
CA VAL A 329 9.31 19.26 -6.15
C VAL A 329 8.44 20.37 -5.54
N SER A 330 8.47 20.49 -4.21
CA SER A 330 7.81 21.59 -3.52
C SER A 330 8.62 22.88 -3.69
N ASP A 331 7.98 23.96 -4.16
CA ASP A 331 8.63 25.28 -4.23
C ASP A 331 9.02 25.80 -2.84
N ALA A 332 8.24 25.45 -1.83
CA ALA A 332 8.56 25.79 -0.44
C ALA A 332 9.76 24.95 0.03
N GLY A 333 10.83 25.63 0.37
CA GLY A 333 12.05 24.99 0.89
C GLY A 333 13.08 24.56 -0.17
N PHE A 334 12.76 24.55 -1.47
CA PHE A 334 13.70 24.06 -2.49
C PHE A 334 15.00 24.87 -2.56
N GLU A 335 14.93 26.18 -2.43
CA GLU A 335 16.14 27.04 -2.44
C GLU A 335 17.01 26.80 -1.19
N GLU A 336 16.39 26.62 -0.02
CA GLU A 336 17.08 26.28 1.22
C GLU A 336 17.71 24.89 1.13
N TRP A 337 16.95 23.91 0.63
CA TRP A 337 17.44 22.54 0.40
C TRP A 337 18.65 22.53 -0.55
N LYS A 338 18.63 23.29 -1.66
CA LYS A 338 19.79 23.39 -2.58
C LYS A 338 21.02 23.95 -1.92
N ALA A 339 20.85 24.94 -1.04
CA ALA A 339 21.98 25.52 -0.31
C ALA A 339 22.65 24.52 0.65
N GLN A 340 21.88 23.57 1.17
CA GLN A 340 22.36 22.52 2.07
C GLN A 340 22.94 21.31 1.32
N ASN A 341 22.61 21.14 0.01
CA ASN A 341 23.00 19.99 -0.79
C ASN A 341 23.88 20.39 -2.00
N PRO A 342 25.19 20.71 -1.78
CA PRO A 342 26.08 21.25 -2.81
C PRO A 342 26.39 20.26 -3.95
N TYR A 343 26.09 18.96 -3.79
CA TYR A 343 26.21 17.95 -4.85
C TYR A 343 25.12 18.09 -5.92
N TYR A 344 24.00 18.74 -5.60
CA TYR A 344 22.92 18.94 -6.53
C TYR A 344 23.31 19.81 -7.71
N ASN A 345 23.12 19.31 -8.92
CA ASN A 345 23.41 20.02 -10.15
C ASN A 345 22.18 19.98 -11.08
N LYS A 346 21.42 21.08 -11.09
CA LYS A 346 20.21 21.18 -11.92
C LYS A 346 20.52 21.04 -13.43
N ASP A 347 21.67 21.51 -13.89
CA ASP A 347 22.00 21.51 -15.31
C ASP A 347 22.21 20.08 -15.83
N LYS A 348 22.71 19.16 -15.00
CA LYS A 348 22.78 17.75 -15.33
C LYS A 348 21.38 17.16 -15.52
N ILE A 349 20.46 17.44 -14.57
CA ILE A 349 19.08 16.95 -14.67
C ILE A 349 18.39 17.50 -15.92
N ILE A 350 18.48 18.83 -16.13
CA ILE A 350 17.87 19.49 -17.29
C ILE A 350 18.44 18.92 -18.60
N SER A 351 19.76 18.72 -18.69
CA SER A 351 20.39 18.14 -19.89
C SER A 351 19.90 16.74 -20.17
N ALA A 352 19.77 15.88 -19.17
CA ALA A 352 19.21 14.54 -19.32
C ALA A 352 17.74 14.58 -19.80
N MET A 353 16.93 15.50 -19.24
CA MET A 353 15.54 15.70 -19.68
C MET A 353 15.44 16.13 -21.13
N ILE A 354 16.31 17.03 -21.58
CA ILE A 354 16.36 17.47 -23.00
C ILE A 354 16.65 16.28 -23.93
N GLU A 355 17.56 15.40 -23.55
CA GLU A 355 17.85 14.20 -24.35
C GLU A 355 16.68 13.21 -24.38
N ILE A 356 15.93 13.05 -23.28
CA ILE A 356 14.69 12.26 -23.24
C ILE A 356 13.63 12.87 -24.17
N ILE A 357 13.45 14.18 -24.13
CA ILE A 357 12.48 14.88 -25.00
C ILE A 357 12.80 14.70 -26.49
N LYS A 358 14.08 14.72 -26.85
CA LYS A 358 14.52 14.59 -28.24
C LYS A 358 14.42 13.15 -28.78
N ASP A 359 14.41 12.14 -27.93
CA ASP A 359 14.42 10.76 -28.36
C ASP A 359 13.03 10.30 -28.85
N PRO A 360 12.84 10.02 -30.15
CA PRO A 360 11.56 9.59 -30.69
C PRO A 360 11.15 8.17 -30.25
N ASN A 361 12.08 7.39 -29.66
CA ASN A 361 11.83 6.05 -29.16
C ASN A 361 11.44 6.07 -27.67
N ALA A 362 11.66 7.18 -26.96
CA ALA A 362 11.23 7.31 -25.57
C ALA A 362 9.70 7.34 -25.50
N ASN A 363 9.15 6.77 -24.42
CA ASN A 363 7.72 6.79 -24.14
C ASN A 363 7.20 8.24 -24.10
N SER A 364 6.06 8.52 -24.75
CA SER A 364 5.49 9.88 -24.83
C SER A 364 5.17 10.47 -23.45
N LEU A 365 4.78 9.64 -22.48
CA LEU A 365 4.54 10.09 -21.10
C LEU A 365 5.86 10.44 -20.38
N ALA A 366 6.93 9.66 -20.58
CA ALA A 366 8.25 10.00 -20.04
C ALA A 366 8.79 11.31 -20.65
N ARG A 367 8.59 11.54 -21.95
CA ARG A 367 8.95 12.81 -22.62
C ARG A 367 8.14 13.99 -22.07
N ALA A 368 6.84 13.78 -21.76
CA ALA A 368 5.99 14.79 -21.12
C ALA A 368 6.47 15.12 -19.70
N SER A 369 6.70 14.08 -18.87
CA SER A 369 7.24 14.27 -17.52
C SER A 369 8.61 14.92 -17.50
N ALA A 370 9.45 14.69 -18.50
CA ALA A 370 10.73 15.40 -18.63
C ALA A 370 10.54 16.92 -18.76
N ILE A 371 9.47 17.40 -19.42
CA ILE A 371 9.12 18.83 -19.48
C ILE A 371 8.74 19.33 -18.07
N GLU A 372 7.92 18.55 -17.34
CA GLU A 372 7.51 18.87 -15.98
C GLU A 372 8.72 18.93 -15.02
N VAL A 373 9.67 18.00 -15.14
CA VAL A 373 10.95 18.02 -14.39
C VAL A 373 11.74 19.27 -14.71
N ILE A 374 11.87 19.69 -15.97
CA ILE A 374 12.57 20.92 -16.35
C ILE A 374 11.91 22.12 -15.67
N HIS A 375 10.56 22.19 -15.65
CA HIS A 375 9.84 23.26 -14.98
C HIS A 375 10.07 23.23 -13.46
N ALA A 376 9.95 22.08 -12.84
CA ALA A 376 10.12 21.91 -11.39
C ALA A 376 11.52 22.36 -10.91
N HIS A 377 12.58 21.94 -11.61
CA HIS A 377 13.95 22.19 -11.22
C HIS A 377 14.56 23.49 -11.75
N GLY A 378 14.10 23.97 -12.92
CA GLY A 378 14.69 25.10 -13.63
C GLY A 378 13.76 26.30 -13.83
N LYS A 379 12.52 26.18 -13.40
CA LYS A 379 11.46 27.19 -13.52
C LYS A 379 11.19 27.59 -14.99
N LYS A 380 10.48 28.67 -15.17
CA LYS A 380 10.06 29.18 -16.48
C LYS A 380 11.23 29.46 -17.43
N GLU A 381 12.33 30.00 -16.91
CA GLU A 381 13.52 30.31 -17.69
C GLU A 381 14.12 29.07 -18.37
N ALA A 382 14.13 27.93 -17.68
CA ALA A 382 14.61 26.67 -18.25
C ALA A 382 13.67 26.15 -19.34
N LEU A 383 12.34 26.26 -19.14
CA LEU A 383 11.37 25.93 -20.19
C LEU A 383 11.54 26.81 -21.43
N GLU A 384 11.68 28.11 -21.28
CA GLU A 384 11.90 29.04 -22.40
C GLU A 384 13.17 28.69 -23.17
N SER A 385 14.23 28.24 -22.49
CA SER A 385 15.50 27.86 -23.12
C SER A 385 15.38 26.65 -24.06
N ILE A 386 14.45 25.74 -23.81
CA ILE A 386 14.25 24.53 -24.62
C ILE A 386 13.22 24.69 -25.74
N LYS A 387 12.63 25.88 -25.90
CA LYS A 387 11.58 26.12 -26.90
C LYS A 387 12.00 25.69 -28.32
N SER A 388 13.24 25.97 -28.71
CA SER A 388 13.73 25.58 -30.04
C SER A 388 13.84 24.07 -30.22
N VAL A 389 14.09 23.32 -29.14
CA VAL A 389 14.10 21.85 -29.13
C VAL A 389 12.69 21.33 -29.35
N ILE A 390 11.72 21.88 -28.64
CA ILE A 390 10.29 21.51 -28.77
C ILE A 390 9.75 21.82 -30.18
N ASP A 391 10.05 23.01 -30.71
CA ASP A 391 9.59 23.44 -32.03
C ASP A 391 10.13 22.51 -33.14
N ALA A 392 11.34 21.96 -32.98
CA ALA A 392 11.99 21.07 -33.93
C ALA A 392 11.46 19.63 -33.91
N LEU A 393 10.63 19.22 -32.96
CA LEU A 393 10.06 17.88 -32.91
C LEU A 393 9.09 17.64 -34.07
N THR A 394 9.25 16.50 -34.76
CA THR A 394 8.45 16.13 -35.94
C THR A 394 7.96 14.68 -35.92
N ASP A 395 8.31 13.93 -34.87
CA ASP A 395 7.93 12.51 -34.71
C ASP A 395 6.42 12.34 -34.38
N LYS A 396 5.98 11.09 -34.26
CA LYS A 396 4.56 10.73 -34.02
C LYS A 396 3.94 11.41 -32.80
N ASP A 397 4.74 11.67 -31.76
CA ASP A 397 4.29 12.24 -30.47
C ASP A 397 4.50 13.76 -30.38
N ALA A 398 5.09 14.38 -31.42
CA ALA A 398 5.47 15.80 -31.40
C ALA A 398 4.31 16.75 -31.03
N THR A 399 3.09 16.49 -31.52
CA THR A 399 1.93 17.31 -31.20
C THR A 399 1.60 17.25 -29.71
N PHE A 400 1.56 16.05 -29.14
CA PHE A 400 1.30 15.85 -27.70
C PHE A 400 2.36 16.54 -26.85
N ILE A 401 3.63 16.37 -27.18
CA ILE A 401 4.74 16.99 -26.42
C ILE A 401 4.69 18.52 -26.49
N LYS A 402 4.38 19.10 -27.67
CA LYS A 402 4.19 20.55 -27.85
C LYS A 402 3.01 21.09 -27.01
N ASP A 403 1.92 20.33 -26.93
CA ASP A 403 0.74 20.70 -26.11
C ASP A 403 1.07 20.68 -24.61
N VAL A 404 1.84 19.67 -24.13
CA VAL A 404 2.29 19.63 -22.74
C VAL A 404 3.21 20.81 -22.44
N PHE A 405 4.18 21.07 -23.32
CA PHE A 405 5.09 22.21 -23.16
C PHE A 405 4.33 23.55 -23.09
N ALA A 406 3.36 23.76 -23.96
CA ALA A 406 2.56 24.99 -23.96
C ALA A 406 1.76 25.16 -22.66
N LYS A 407 1.22 24.07 -22.12
CA LYS A 407 0.52 24.08 -20.82
C LYS A 407 1.46 24.39 -19.66
N GLU A 408 2.65 23.77 -19.63
CA GLU A 408 3.64 24.03 -18.59
C GLU A 408 4.16 25.47 -18.64
N LEU A 409 4.39 26.01 -19.84
CA LEU A 409 4.87 27.40 -20.01
C LEU A 409 3.81 28.44 -19.58
N ALA A 410 2.53 28.06 -19.57
CA ALA A 410 1.41 28.91 -19.17
C ALA A 410 1.15 28.94 -17.66
N LYS A 411 1.75 28.03 -16.89
CA LYS A 411 1.73 28.07 -15.41
C LYS A 411 2.62 29.20 -14.90
#